data_7eee6b0a237a6384b973064ffea7ee29
#
_entry.id   7eee6b0a237a6384b973064ffea7ee29
#
_cell.length_a   1.000
_cell.length_b   1.000
_cell.length_c   1.000
_cell.angle_alpha   90.00
_cell.angle_beta   90.00
_cell.angle_gamma   90.00
#
_symmetry.space_group_name_H-M   'P 1'
#
loop_
_entity.id
_entity.type
_entity.pdbx_description
1 polymer ?
#
loop_
_entity_poly.entity_id
_entity_poly.type
_entity_poly.pdbx_seq_one_letter_code
_entity_poly.pdbx_strand_id
1 'polypeptide(L)'
;MRSSNPALKDNVFLADRSVTASGTMTINGTVNKTAILLLLLILPAFWVWDKINGAENPSVYYPWMIGGAIGGFILALVTIFKKTAAPYTAPLYAICEGLFVGAISAFFERMYPGIVFQATILTFGTLFALLIAYRSGMIRATENFKLGVAAATGGIFLIYMATWILGMFIVSIPFIHDSGLIGIGFSLFVVVIAALNLVLDFDFIENGAKAGAPKYMEWYAAFGLLVTLIWLYIEMLRLLSKLNRR
;
A
#
# COMPACT_ATOMS: atom_id res chain seq x y z
N MET A 1 -3.55 10.09 -20.08
CA MET A 1 -3.70 10.02 -18.60
C MET A 1 -2.38 9.56 -17.98
N ARG A 2 -1.83 10.30 -17.02
CA ARG A 2 -0.55 9.96 -16.37
C ARG A 2 -0.80 9.64 -14.91
N SER A 3 -0.82 8.36 -14.55
CA SER A 3 -0.80 7.91 -13.16
C SER A 3 0.65 7.84 -12.67
N SER A 4 0.91 8.27 -11.45
CA SER A 4 2.25 8.25 -10.83
C SER A 4 2.61 6.88 -10.26
N ASN A 5 1.65 6.02 -10.06
CA ASN A 5 1.94 4.64 -9.78
C ASN A 5 2.44 3.99 -11.07
N PRO A 6 3.70 3.49 -11.14
CA PRO A 6 4.22 2.87 -12.36
C PRO A 6 3.37 1.68 -12.84
N ALA A 7 2.54 1.12 -11.94
CA ALA A 7 1.56 0.11 -12.25
C ALA A 7 0.31 0.63 -12.97
N LEU A 8 0.05 1.94 -13.03
CA LEU A 8 -1.23 2.54 -13.40
C LEU A 8 -1.16 3.52 -14.60
N LYS A 9 -0.39 3.18 -15.64
CA LYS A 9 -0.37 3.99 -16.89
C LYS A 9 -1.56 3.64 -17.80
N ASP A 10 -2.21 4.64 -18.38
CA ASP A 10 -3.40 4.49 -19.26
C ASP A 10 -3.21 3.58 -20.48
N ASN A 11 -2.00 3.54 -21.03
CA ASN A 11 -1.65 2.67 -22.17
C ASN A 11 -1.82 1.18 -21.86
N VAL A 12 -1.95 0.83 -20.57
CA VAL A 12 -2.14 -0.54 -20.11
C VAL A 12 -3.46 -1.14 -20.58
N PHE A 13 -4.50 -0.29 -20.74
CA PHE A 13 -5.83 -0.74 -21.16
C PHE A 13 -5.97 -0.87 -22.68
N LEU A 14 -5.09 -0.23 -23.45
CA LEU A 14 -5.18 -0.19 -24.92
C LEU A 14 -4.41 -1.32 -25.60
N ALA A 15 -3.46 -1.94 -24.91
CA ALA A 15 -2.52 -2.88 -25.53
C ALA A 15 -3.10 -4.29 -25.79
N ASP A 16 -4.25 -4.66 -25.17
CA ASP A 16 -4.70 -6.05 -25.20
C ASP A 16 -6.20 -6.24 -25.50
N ARG A 17 -6.68 -5.56 -26.53
CA ARG A 17 -8.05 -5.80 -27.06
C ARG A 17 -8.25 -7.19 -27.70
N SER A 18 -7.21 -8.00 -27.82
CA SER A 18 -7.25 -9.29 -28.50
C SER A 18 -7.66 -10.49 -27.63
N VAL A 19 -7.88 -10.30 -26.31
CA VAL A 19 -8.23 -11.43 -25.40
C VAL A 19 -9.71 -11.36 -24.99
N THR A 20 -10.61 -11.48 -25.96
CA THR A 20 -12.07 -11.51 -25.74
C THR A 20 -12.62 -12.84 -25.20
N ALA A 21 -11.76 -13.84 -24.93
CA ALA A 21 -12.21 -15.17 -24.50
C ALA A 21 -12.50 -15.32 -22.99
N SER A 22 -12.03 -14.41 -22.13
CA SER A 22 -12.10 -14.56 -20.66
C SER A 22 -12.97 -13.52 -19.94
N GLY A 23 -13.70 -12.69 -20.66
CA GLY A 23 -14.55 -11.63 -20.10
C GLY A 23 -13.78 -10.34 -19.75
N THR A 24 -14.52 -9.27 -19.45
CA THR A 24 -13.97 -7.94 -19.14
C THR A 24 -13.91 -7.68 -17.64
N MET A 25 -13.03 -6.74 -17.24
CA MET A 25 -12.90 -6.24 -15.88
C MET A 25 -14.19 -5.59 -15.39
N THR A 26 -14.54 -5.84 -14.14
CA THR A 26 -15.68 -5.22 -13.46
C THR A 26 -15.25 -4.62 -12.13
N ILE A 27 -15.95 -3.58 -11.67
CA ILE A 27 -15.71 -2.98 -10.34
C ILE A 27 -15.97 -4.04 -9.26
N ASN A 28 -17.08 -4.75 -9.30
CA ASN A 28 -17.42 -5.79 -8.32
C ASN A 28 -16.39 -6.93 -8.31
N GLY A 29 -15.89 -7.32 -9.50
CA GLY A 29 -14.83 -8.31 -9.61
C GLY A 29 -13.53 -7.85 -8.92
N THR A 30 -13.17 -6.57 -9.08
CA THR A 30 -12.00 -5.99 -8.41
C THR A 30 -12.20 -5.91 -6.89
N VAL A 31 -13.38 -5.49 -6.43
CA VAL A 31 -13.72 -5.45 -4.99
C VAL A 31 -13.60 -6.85 -4.36
N ASN A 32 -14.15 -7.88 -5.00
CA ASN A 32 -14.05 -9.25 -4.51
C ASN A 32 -12.59 -9.73 -4.43
N LYS A 33 -11.76 -9.40 -5.43
CA LYS A 33 -10.34 -9.75 -5.42
C LYS A 33 -9.55 -8.97 -4.37
N THR A 34 -9.89 -7.71 -4.15
CA THR A 34 -9.32 -6.93 -3.04
C THR A 34 -9.66 -7.56 -1.69
N ALA A 35 -10.90 -8.00 -1.48
CA ALA A 35 -11.30 -8.70 -0.26
C ALA A 35 -10.54 -10.01 -0.07
N ILE A 36 -10.35 -10.80 -1.14
CA ILE A 36 -9.53 -12.02 -1.11
C ILE A 36 -8.08 -11.70 -0.75
N LEU A 37 -7.47 -10.68 -1.38
CA LEU A 37 -6.09 -10.28 -1.09
C LEU A 37 -5.93 -9.78 0.34
N LEU A 38 -6.90 -9.02 0.88
CA LEU A 38 -6.91 -8.59 2.27
C LEU A 38 -6.97 -9.78 3.24
N LEU A 39 -7.79 -10.80 2.96
CA LEU A 39 -7.82 -12.02 3.76
C LEU A 39 -6.49 -12.76 3.71
N LEU A 40 -5.90 -12.90 2.51
CA LEU A 40 -4.58 -13.53 2.32
C LEU A 40 -3.44 -12.75 2.98
N LEU A 41 -3.59 -11.46 3.21
CA LEU A 41 -2.67 -10.64 3.97
C LEU A 41 -2.88 -10.79 5.48
N ILE A 42 -4.14 -10.70 5.94
CA ILE A 42 -4.48 -10.67 7.37
C ILE A 42 -4.15 -12.02 8.04
N LEU A 43 -4.41 -13.14 7.38
CA LEU A 43 -4.17 -14.47 7.98
C LEU A 43 -2.69 -14.70 8.35
N PRO A 44 -1.71 -14.55 7.44
CA PRO A 44 -0.30 -14.67 7.81
C PRO A 44 0.17 -13.53 8.72
N ALA A 45 -0.40 -12.32 8.59
CA ALA A 45 -0.07 -11.22 9.51
C ALA A 45 -0.45 -11.55 10.95
N PHE A 46 -1.65 -12.07 11.17
CA PHE A 46 -2.11 -12.49 12.50
C PHE A 46 -1.27 -13.65 13.04
N TRP A 47 -0.95 -14.65 12.20
CA TRP A 47 -0.14 -15.79 12.59
C TRP A 47 1.27 -15.37 13.02
N VAL A 48 1.95 -14.49 12.28
CA VAL A 48 3.27 -13.98 12.64
C VAL A 48 3.18 -13.13 13.92
N TRP A 49 2.16 -12.27 14.01
CA TRP A 49 1.95 -11.42 15.17
C TRP A 49 1.75 -12.22 16.46
N ASP A 50 0.96 -13.30 16.42
CA ASP A 50 0.75 -14.23 17.55
C ASP A 50 2.07 -14.91 17.94
N LYS A 51 2.81 -15.45 16.96
CA LYS A 51 4.12 -16.08 17.19
C LYS A 51 5.14 -15.14 17.85
N ILE A 52 5.19 -13.90 17.42
CA ILE A 52 6.12 -12.91 17.96
C ILE A 52 5.72 -12.48 19.37
N ASN A 53 4.42 -12.28 19.64
CA ASN A 53 3.96 -11.87 20.96
C ASN A 53 4.15 -12.96 22.01
N GLY A 54 4.09 -14.24 21.64
CA GLY A 54 4.41 -15.36 22.52
C GLY A 54 5.90 -15.63 22.72
N ALA A 55 6.80 -14.93 22.01
CA ALA A 55 8.24 -15.18 22.08
C ALA A 55 8.93 -14.30 23.15
N GLU A 56 9.84 -14.89 23.93
CA GLU A 56 10.66 -14.15 24.91
C GLU A 56 11.70 -13.24 24.22
N ASN A 57 12.23 -13.68 23.07
CA ASN A 57 13.26 -12.95 22.34
C ASN A 57 12.67 -12.10 21.21
N PRO A 58 12.85 -10.76 21.24
CA PRO A 58 12.37 -9.86 20.17
C PRO A 58 12.93 -10.14 18.79
N SER A 59 14.12 -10.76 18.69
CA SER A 59 14.76 -11.03 17.38
C SER A 59 13.98 -12.02 16.50
N VAL A 60 12.98 -12.72 17.03
CA VAL A 60 12.15 -13.68 16.28
C VAL A 60 11.37 -13.02 15.13
N TYR A 61 11.13 -11.72 15.17
CA TYR A 61 10.42 -11.02 14.09
C TYR A 61 11.29 -10.73 12.85
N TYR A 62 12.61 -10.64 12.97
CA TYR A 62 13.50 -10.28 11.86
C TYR A 62 13.38 -11.18 10.63
N PRO A 63 13.40 -12.54 10.75
CA PRO A 63 13.30 -13.40 9.59
C PRO A 63 11.99 -13.19 8.80
N TRP A 64 10.87 -13.01 9.51
CA TRP A 64 9.55 -12.79 8.91
C TRP A 64 9.45 -11.42 8.23
N MET A 65 9.98 -10.39 8.89
CA MET A 65 10.02 -9.04 8.35
C MET A 65 10.88 -8.97 7.08
N ILE A 66 12.10 -9.49 7.11
CA ILE A 66 13.03 -9.45 5.98
C ILE A 66 12.54 -10.37 4.85
N GLY A 67 12.16 -11.61 5.17
CA GLY A 67 11.68 -12.58 4.19
C GLY A 67 10.40 -12.13 3.51
N GLY A 68 9.44 -11.59 4.27
CA GLY A 68 8.21 -11.01 3.76
C GLY A 68 8.48 -9.81 2.85
N ALA A 69 9.31 -8.86 3.30
CA ALA A 69 9.67 -7.69 2.51
C ALA A 69 10.37 -8.03 1.19
N ILE A 70 11.37 -8.92 1.20
CA ILE A 70 12.08 -9.32 -0.02
C ILE A 70 11.15 -10.09 -0.94
N GLY A 71 10.40 -11.07 -0.43
CA GLY A 71 9.45 -11.86 -1.22
C GLY A 71 8.35 -10.98 -1.81
N GLY A 72 7.76 -10.10 -1.01
CA GLY A 72 6.78 -9.11 -1.45
C GLY A 72 7.34 -8.19 -2.52
N PHE A 73 8.54 -7.64 -2.32
CA PHE A 73 9.19 -6.76 -3.31
C PHE A 73 9.41 -7.45 -4.66
N ILE A 74 9.94 -8.69 -4.66
CA ILE A 74 10.15 -9.45 -5.89
C ILE A 74 8.81 -9.71 -6.60
N LEU A 75 7.78 -10.15 -5.87
CA LEU A 75 6.46 -10.43 -6.43
C LEU A 75 5.77 -9.14 -6.93
N ALA A 76 5.96 -8.01 -6.25
CA ALA A 76 5.49 -6.72 -6.72
C ALA A 76 6.13 -6.35 -8.05
N LEU A 77 7.46 -6.48 -8.19
CA LEU A 77 8.14 -6.22 -9.46
C LEU A 77 7.62 -7.13 -10.57
N VAL A 78 7.48 -8.44 -10.31
CA VAL A 78 6.91 -9.37 -11.30
C VAL A 78 5.51 -8.94 -11.71
N THR A 79 4.65 -8.57 -10.76
CA THR A 79 3.27 -8.13 -11.03
C THR A 79 3.24 -6.84 -11.85
N ILE A 80 4.10 -5.87 -11.53
CA ILE A 80 4.19 -4.58 -12.23
C ILE A 80 4.64 -4.77 -13.69
N PHE A 81 5.69 -5.57 -13.92
CA PHE A 81 6.24 -5.78 -15.26
C PHE A 81 5.44 -6.79 -16.08
N LYS A 82 4.81 -7.79 -15.46
CA LYS A 82 4.04 -8.83 -16.13
C LYS A 82 2.59 -8.89 -15.59
N LYS A 83 1.77 -7.93 -15.98
CA LYS A 83 0.39 -7.75 -15.51
C LYS A 83 -0.51 -8.98 -15.69
N THR A 84 -0.28 -9.75 -16.76
CA THR A 84 -0.99 -11.02 -17.02
C THR A 84 -0.71 -12.09 -15.96
N ALA A 85 0.39 -11.97 -15.19
CA ALA A 85 0.70 -12.85 -14.07
C ALA A 85 -0.02 -12.44 -12.77
N ALA A 86 -0.68 -11.27 -12.72
CA ALA A 86 -1.33 -10.75 -11.52
C ALA A 86 -2.29 -11.75 -10.81
N PRO A 87 -3.06 -12.61 -11.52
CA PRO A 87 -3.90 -13.61 -10.85
C PRO A 87 -3.15 -14.58 -9.94
N TYR A 88 -1.86 -14.79 -10.19
CA TYR A 88 -1.00 -15.68 -9.39
C TYR A 88 -0.08 -14.89 -8.46
N THR A 89 0.52 -13.82 -8.96
CA THR A 89 1.53 -13.06 -8.21
C THR A 89 0.93 -12.16 -7.14
N ALA A 90 -0.27 -11.60 -7.36
CA ALA A 90 -0.93 -10.76 -6.35
C ALA A 90 -1.34 -11.54 -5.07
N PRO A 91 -1.91 -12.76 -5.14
CA PRO A 91 -2.14 -13.57 -3.95
C PRO A 91 -0.85 -13.92 -3.20
N LEU A 92 0.22 -14.30 -3.89
CA LEU A 92 1.51 -14.59 -3.27
C LEU A 92 2.13 -13.34 -2.64
N TYR A 93 2.02 -12.19 -3.30
CA TYR A 93 2.41 -10.89 -2.76
C TYR A 93 1.66 -10.60 -1.45
N ALA A 94 0.34 -10.78 -1.41
CA ALA A 94 -0.46 -10.54 -0.22
C ALA A 94 -0.02 -11.41 0.96
N ILE A 95 0.35 -12.68 0.72
CA ILE A 95 0.88 -13.58 1.75
C ILE A 95 2.24 -13.07 2.27
N CYS A 96 3.18 -12.73 1.38
CA CYS A 96 4.50 -12.21 1.77
C CYS A 96 4.38 -10.89 2.53
N GLU A 97 3.55 -9.97 2.05
CA GLU A 97 3.29 -8.71 2.76
C GLU A 97 2.58 -8.93 4.09
N GLY A 98 1.72 -9.94 4.20
CA GLY A 98 1.13 -10.33 5.48
C GLY A 98 2.18 -10.72 6.52
N LEU A 99 3.20 -11.49 6.14
CA LEU A 99 4.33 -11.84 7.02
C LEU A 99 5.09 -10.57 7.47
N PHE A 100 5.37 -9.67 6.53
CA PHE A 100 6.03 -8.39 6.82
C PHE A 100 5.18 -7.49 7.73
N VAL A 101 3.92 -7.27 7.37
CA VAL A 101 2.99 -6.41 8.12
C VAL A 101 2.74 -6.96 9.52
N GLY A 102 2.59 -8.29 9.66
CA GLY A 102 2.45 -8.94 10.97
C GLY A 102 3.66 -8.72 11.87
N ALA A 103 4.88 -8.86 11.32
CA ALA A 103 6.12 -8.65 12.05
C ALA A 103 6.31 -7.19 12.47
N ILE A 104 6.08 -6.23 11.57
CA ILE A 104 6.20 -4.80 11.88
C ILE A 104 5.11 -4.36 12.88
N SER A 105 3.90 -4.89 12.76
CA SER A 105 2.80 -4.65 13.70
C SER A 105 3.15 -5.13 15.12
N ALA A 106 3.67 -6.35 15.25
CA ALA A 106 4.10 -6.89 16.56
C ALA A 106 5.24 -6.04 17.18
N PHE A 107 6.16 -5.56 16.34
CA PHE A 107 7.22 -4.65 16.80
C PHE A 107 6.64 -3.34 17.39
N PHE A 108 5.74 -2.68 16.65
CA PHE A 108 5.13 -1.44 17.13
C PHE A 108 4.20 -1.65 18.33
N GLU A 109 3.44 -2.75 18.37
CA GLU A 109 2.54 -3.07 19.49
C GLU A 109 3.29 -3.29 20.81
N ARG A 110 4.48 -3.93 20.76
CA ARG A 110 5.35 -4.07 21.95
C ARG A 110 5.90 -2.75 22.47
N MET A 111 6.15 -1.79 21.57
CA MET A 111 6.62 -0.46 21.95
C MET A 111 5.50 0.45 22.45
N TYR A 112 4.32 0.32 21.84
CA TYR A 112 3.16 1.19 22.08
C TYR A 112 1.88 0.35 22.04
N PRO A 113 1.46 -0.24 23.20
CA PRO A 113 0.27 -1.08 23.26
C PRO A 113 -1.00 -0.41 22.71
N GLY A 114 -1.72 -1.10 21.85
CA GLY A 114 -2.95 -0.61 21.21
C GLY A 114 -2.73 0.21 19.92
N ILE A 115 -1.47 0.44 19.49
CA ILE A 115 -1.16 1.24 18.30
C ILE A 115 -1.64 0.55 17.00
N VAL A 116 -1.55 -0.79 16.94
CA VAL A 116 -1.95 -1.58 15.77
C VAL A 116 -3.45 -1.45 15.53
N PHE A 117 -4.26 -1.52 16.59
CA PHE A 117 -5.70 -1.35 16.50
C PHE A 117 -6.08 0.06 16.03
N GLN A 118 -5.43 1.10 16.57
CA GLN A 118 -5.63 2.48 16.17
C GLN A 118 -5.26 2.71 14.69
N ALA A 119 -4.07 2.23 14.26
CA ALA A 119 -3.62 2.35 12.87
C ALA A 119 -4.57 1.64 11.91
N THR A 120 -5.06 0.46 12.27
CA THR A 120 -6.01 -0.32 11.47
C THR A 120 -7.33 0.43 11.29
N ILE A 121 -7.93 0.93 12.37
CA ILE A 121 -9.18 1.72 12.30
C ILE A 121 -8.98 2.97 11.45
N LEU A 122 -7.89 3.71 11.63
CA LEU A 122 -7.61 4.91 10.86
C LEU A 122 -7.39 4.60 9.38
N THR A 123 -6.71 3.51 9.04
CA THR A 123 -6.49 3.10 7.65
C THR A 123 -7.80 2.75 6.95
N PHE A 124 -8.61 1.86 7.55
CA PHE A 124 -9.90 1.50 6.96
C PHE A 124 -10.91 2.64 7.02
N GLY A 125 -10.91 3.44 8.08
CA GLY A 125 -11.73 4.65 8.19
C GLY A 125 -11.41 5.63 7.06
N THR A 126 -10.13 5.86 6.77
CA THR A 126 -9.68 6.70 5.65
C THR A 126 -10.11 6.11 4.30
N LEU A 127 -9.94 4.80 4.09
CA LEU A 127 -10.38 4.11 2.88
C LEU A 127 -11.87 4.33 2.62
N PHE A 128 -12.72 4.06 3.61
CA PHE A 128 -14.17 4.20 3.47
C PHE A 128 -14.60 5.65 3.31
N ALA A 129 -14.02 6.58 4.06
CA ALA A 129 -14.32 8.01 3.93
C ALA A 129 -13.99 8.53 2.53
N LEU A 130 -12.81 8.17 2.00
CA LEU A 130 -12.40 8.58 0.65
C LEU A 130 -13.22 7.88 -0.44
N LEU A 131 -13.61 6.62 -0.25
CA LEU A 131 -14.48 5.92 -1.18
C LEU A 131 -15.86 6.58 -1.26
N ILE A 132 -16.43 6.99 -0.13
CA ILE A 132 -17.71 7.74 -0.07
C ILE A 132 -17.55 9.10 -0.75
N ALA A 133 -16.47 9.83 -0.45
CA ALA A 133 -16.20 11.14 -1.04
C ALA A 133 -15.97 11.07 -2.56
N TYR A 134 -15.31 10.01 -3.03
CA TYR A 134 -15.12 9.74 -4.46
C TYR A 134 -16.44 9.39 -5.15
N ARG A 135 -17.23 8.46 -4.58
CA ARG A 135 -18.53 8.05 -5.15
C ARG A 135 -19.56 9.16 -5.16
N SER A 136 -19.56 10.05 -4.16
CA SER A 136 -20.43 11.22 -4.12
C SER A 136 -20.01 12.34 -5.09
N GLY A 137 -18.84 12.23 -5.70
CA GLY A 137 -18.28 13.25 -6.59
C GLY A 137 -17.71 14.48 -5.85
N MET A 138 -17.59 14.42 -4.52
CA MET A 138 -16.93 15.49 -3.72
C MET A 138 -15.45 15.59 -4.05
N ILE A 139 -14.81 14.44 -4.31
CA ILE A 139 -13.41 14.36 -4.76
C ILE A 139 -13.40 13.76 -6.16
N ARG A 140 -12.72 14.43 -7.09
CA ARG A 140 -12.56 13.98 -8.47
C ARG A 140 -11.08 13.89 -8.83
N ALA A 141 -10.69 12.78 -9.43
CA ALA A 141 -9.32 12.56 -9.91
C ALA A 141 -9.07 13.32 -11.22
N THR A 142 -9.06 14.68 -11.17
CA THR A 142 -8.72 15.53 -12.32
C THR A 142 -7.26 15.33 -12.73
N GLU A 143 -6.89 15.69 -13.96
CA GLU A 143 -5.50 15.54 -14.44
C GLU A 143 -4.50 16.30 -13.54
N ASN A 144 -4.84 17.52 -13.10
CA ASN A 144 -3.98 18.30 -12.19
C ASN A 144 -3.86 17.62 -10.81
N PHE A 145 -4.96 17.03 -10.30
CA PHE A 145 -4.93 16.26 -9.05
C PHE A 145 -4.03 15.04 -9.19
N LYS A 146 -4.14 14.27 -10.26
CA LYS A 146 -3.29 13.11 -10.56
C LYS A 146 -1.82 13.49 -10.61
N LEU A 147 -1.49 14.58 -11.34
CA LEU A 147 -0.13 15.09 -11.43
C LEU A 147 0.43 15.54 -10.08
N GLY A 148 -0.38 16.24 -9.27
CA GLY A 148 0.03 16.70 -7.94
C GLY A 148 0.32 15.56 -6.99
N VAL A 149 -0.60 14.58 -6.88
CA VAL A 149 -0.41 13.39 -6.03
C VAL A 149 0.79 12.57 -6.54
N ALA A 150 0.95 12.45 -7.85
CA ALA A 150 2.06 11.78 -8.48
C ALA A 150 3.41 12.40 -8.10
N ALA A 151 3.54 13.70 -8.27
CA ALA A 151 4.75 14.43 -7.95
C ALA A 151 5.09 14.33 -6.47
N ALA A 152 4.06 14.47 -5.58
CA ALA A 152 4.24 14.33 -4.14
C ALA A 152 4.69 12.92 -3.75
N THR A 153 4.08 11.87 -4.33
CA THR A 153 4.47 10.47 -4.09
C THR A 153 5.90 10.20 -4.55
N GLY A 154 6.27 10.70 -5.73
CA GLY A 154 7.65 10.61 -6.25
C GLY A 154 8.65 11.35 -5.35
N GLY A 155 8.29 12.53 -4.85
CA GLY A 155 9.10 13.29 -3.90
C GLY A 155 9.32 12.55 -2.59
N ILE A 156 8.28 11.95 -2.01
CA ILE A 156 8.37 11.13 -0.80
C ILE A 156 9.30 9.93 -1.02
N PHE A 157 9.13 9.24 -2.16
CA PHE A 157 9.99 8.11 -2.53
C PHE A 157 11.47 8.51 -2.62
N LEU A 158 11.77 9.63 -3.28
CA LEU A 158 13.14 10.15 -3.38
C LEU A 158 13.72 10.51 -2.01
N ILE A 159 12.92 11.12 -1.11
CA ILE A 159 13.33 11.45 0.25
C ILE A 159 13.66 10.17 1.03
N TYR A 160 12.81 9.14 0.99
CA TYR A 160 13.06 7.88 1.67
C TYR A 160 14.27 7.14 1.09
N MET A 161 14.42 7.13 -0.25
CA MET A 161 15.60 6.56 -0.91
C MET A 161 16.88 7.29 -0.52
N ALA A 162 16.87 8.62 -0.54
CA ALA A 162 18.01 9.42 -0.10
C ALA A 162 18.37 9.16 1.37
N THR A 163 17.37 9.08 2.24
CA THR A 163 17.56 8.78 3.67
C THR A 163 18.17 7.38 3.87
N TRP A 164 17.70 6.39 3.12
CA TRP A 164 18.23 5.03 3.18
C TRP A 164 19.68 4.96 2.68
N ILE A 165 20.00 5.59 1.54
CA ILE A 165 21.35 5.63 0.98
C ILE A 165 22.30 6.38 1.92
N LEU A 166 21.92 7.57 2.42
CA LEU A 166 22.74 8.36 3.35
C LEU A 166 22.95 7.62 4.67
N GLY A 167 21.95 6.86 5.14
CA GLY A 167 22.07 6.00 6.31
C GLY A 167 23.15 4.92 6.18
N MET A 168 23.43 4.45 4.97
CA MET A 168 24.54 3.52 4.70
C MET A 168 25.94 4.18 4.89
N PHE A 169 26.03 5.51 4.77
CA PHE A 169 27.25 6.31 4.93
C PHE A 169 27.34 7.01 6.30
N ILE A 170 26.60 6.54 7.31
CA ILE A 170 26.59 7.09 8.68
C ILE A 170 26.06 8.54 8.77
N VAL A 171 25.38 9.02 7.76
CA VAL A 171 24.72 10.34 7.78
C VAL A 171 23.23 10.13 8.11
N SER A 172 22.87 10.34 9.39
CA SER A 172 21.45 10.34 9.79
C SER A 172 20.81 11.68 9.47
N ILE A 173 19.62 11.65 8.87
CA ILE A 173 18.76 12.83 8.68
C ILE A 173 17.79 12.88 9.87
N PRO A 174 18.08 13.68 10.93
CA PRO A 174 17.35 13.58 12.21
C PRO A 174 15.86 13.90 12.07
N PHE A 175 15.50 14.93 11.31
CA PHE A 175 14.14 15.50 11.29
C PHE A 175 13.07 14.59 10.66
N ILE A 176 13.44 13.58 9.87
CA ILE A 176 12.46 12.62 9.29
C ILE A 176 12.03 11.56 10.31
N HIS A 177 12.98 11.16 11.17
CA HIS A 177 12.77 10.11 12.17
C HIS A 177 12.49 10.65 13.58
N ASP A 178 12.65 11.97 13.78
CA ASP A 178 12.43 12.62 15.05
C ASP A 178 10.93 12.74 15.42
N SER A 179 10.63 12.71 16.72
CA SER A 179 9.31 12.95 17.29
C SER A 179 9.00 14.44 17.50
N GLY A 180 9.83 15.33 17.00
CA GLY A 180 9.61 16.77 16.99
C GLY A 180 8.44 17.19 16.05
N LEU A 181 8.02 18.45 16.17
CA LEU A 181 6.92 19.02 15.37
C LEU A 181 7.13 18.82 13.85
N ILE A 182 8.37 18.98 13.37
CA ILE A 182 8.72 18.83 11.95
C ILE A 182 8.55 17.38 11.51
N GLY A 183 9.01 16.42 12.32
CA GLY A 183 8.87 14.99 12.00
C GLY A 183 7.43 14.48 12.03
N ILE A 184 6.59 15.01 12.93
CA ILE A 184 5.15 14.72 12.97
C ILE A 184 4.46 15.35 11.76
N GLY A 185 4.76 16.62 11.44
CA GLY A 185 4.21 17.32 10.28
C GLY A 185 4.55 16.60 8.96
N PHE A 186 5.78 16.13 8.81
CA PHE A 186 6.20 15.32 7.67
C PHE A 186 5.41 13.98 7.60
N SER A 187 5.28 13.26 8.71
CA SER A 187 4.50 12.01 8.74
C SER A 187 3.03 12.24 8.40
N LEU A 188 2.43 13.32 8.90
CA LEU A 188 1.05 13.69 8.56
C LEU A 188 0.91 14.00 7.06
N PHE A 189 1.86 14.74 6.49
CA PHE A 189 1.90 15.01 5.06
C PHE A 189 1.97 13.72 4.24
N VAL A 190 2.83 12.77 4.63
CA VAL A 190 2.95 11.49 3.93
C VAL A 190 1.67 10.66 4.04
N VAL A 191 1.03 10.62 5.21
CA VAL A 191 -0.29 9.97 5.42
C VAL A 191 -1.34 10.57 4.49
N VAL A 192 -1.41 11.90 4.37
CA VAL A 192 -2.35 12.56 3.44
C VAL A 192 -2.07 12.16 1.99
N ILE A 193 -0.81 12.17 1.56
CA ILE A 193 -0.47 11.76 0.18
C ILE A 193 -0.76 10.28 -0.05
N ALA A 194 -0.47 9.39 0.89
CA ALA A 194 -0.82 7.97 0.79
C ALA A 194 -2.35 7.78 0.68
N ALA A 195 -3.12 8.51 1.48
CA ALA A 195 -4.58 8.51 1.40
C ALA A 195 -5.09 9.01 0.03
N LEU A 196 -4.53 10.09 -0.50
CA LEU A 196 -4.93 10.60 -1.82
C LEU A 196 -4.59 9.63 -2.97
N ASN A 197 -3.59 8.76 -2.82
CA ASN A 197 -3.35 7.68 -3.79
C ASN A 197 -4.51 6.69 -3.87
N LEU A 198 -5.29 6.44 -2.78
CA LEU A 198 -6.50 5.63 -2.86
C LEU A 198 -7.53 6.19 -3.86
N VAL A 199 -7.63 7.52 -3.96
CA VAL A 199 -8.52 8.17 -4.93
C VAL A 199 -8.05 7.88 -6.37
N LEU A 200 -6.74 7.83 -6.59
CA LEU A 200 -6.17 7.43 -7.90
C LEU A 200 -6.45 5.95 -8.20
N ASP A 201 -6.37 5.08 -7.20
CA ASP A 201 -6.69 3.67 -7.34
C ASP A 201 -8.17 3.46 -7.69
N PHE A 202 -9.09 4.20 -7.05
CA PHE A 202 -10.52 4.15 -7.39
C PHE A 202 -10.79 4.61 -8.83
N ASP A 203 -10.18 5.72 -9.24
CA ASP A 203 -10.29 6.23 -10.62
C ASP A 203 -9.73 5.24 -11.64
N PHE A 204 -8.61 4.59 -11.33
CA PHE A 204 -8.05 3.54 -12.18
C PHE A 204 -8.98 2.35 -12.33
N ILE A 205 -9.58 1.86 -11.23
CA ILE A 205 -10.54 0.75 -11.24
C ILE A 205 -11.76 1.10 -12.10
N GLU A 206 -12.32 2.29 -11.89
CA GLU A 206 -13.50 2.76 -12.62
C GLU A 206 -13.22 2.92 -14.10
N ASN A 207 -12.13 3.57 -14.49
CA ASN A 207 -11.74 3.76 -15.88
C ASN A 207 -11.39 2.44 -16.56
N GLY A 208 -10.73 1.51 -15.85
CA GLY A 208 -10.45 0.18 -16.37
C GLY A 208 -11.70 -0.63 -16.68
N ALA A 209 -12.69 -0.59 -15.79
CA ALA A 209 -13.97 -1.24 -16.01
C ALA A 209 -14.74 -0.60 -17.18
N LYS A 210 -14.78 0.74 -17.27
CA LYS A 210 -15.43 1.47 -18.38
C LYS A 210 -14.76 1.20 -19.72
N ALA A 211 -13.44 1.05 -19.75
CA ALA A 211 -12.66 0.76 -20.94
C ALA A 211 -12.79 -0.71 -21.41
N GLY A 212 -13.44 -1.58 -20.64
CA GLY A 212 -13.54 -3.01 -20.95
C GLY A 212 -12.20 -3.74 -20.87
N ALA A 213 -11.34 -3.37 -19.92
CA ALA A 213 -10.04 -3.99 -19.72
C ALA A 213 -10.15 -5.52 -19.52
N PRO A 214 -9.12 -6.32 -19.86
CA PRO A 214 -9.15 -7.77 -19.68
C PRO A 214 -9.38 -8.20 -18.23
N LYS A 215 -9.98 -9.38 -18.02
CA LYS A 215 -10.39 -9.91 -16.71
C LYS A 215 -9.25 -9.99 -15.68
N TYR A 216 -8.01 -10.31 -16.10
CA TYR A 216 -6.86 -10.36 -15.21
C TYR A 216 -6.52 -8.99 -14.56
N MET A 217 -6.98 -7.89 -15.16
CA MET A 217 -6.78 -6.54 -14.62
C MET A 217 -7.53 -6.31 -13.30
N GLU A 218 -8.54 -7.10 -12.97
CA GLU A 218 -9.18 -7.08 -11.64
C GLU A 218 -8.16 -7.43 -10.54
N TRP A 219 -7.30 -8.45 -10.75
CA TRP A 219 -6.24 -8.82 -9.83
C TRP A 219 -5.14 -7.76 -9.75
N TYR A 220 -4.80 -7.19 -10.92
CA TYR A 220 -3.80 -6.14 -10.99
C TYR A 220 -4.24 -4.85 -10.27
N ALA A 221 -5.48 -4.43 -10.47
CA ALA A 221 -6.06 -3.27 -9.80
C ALA A 221 -6.23 -3.51 -8.28
N ALA A 222 -6.66 -4.71 -7.89
CA ALA A 222 -6.73 -5.12 -6.49
C ALA A 222 -5.35 -5.13 -5.82
N PHE A 223 -4.30 -5.58 -6.53
CA PHE A 223 -2.92 -5.51 -6.09
C PHE A 223 -2.48 -4.05 -5.86
N GLY A 224 -2.75 -3.15 -6.82
CA GLY A 224 -2.42 -1.72 -6.67
C GLY A 224 -3.07 -1.09 -5.44
N LEU A 225 -4.36 -1.34 -5.24
CA LEU A 225 -5.09 -0.87 -4.06
C LEU A 225 -4.53 -1.45 -2.75
N LEU A 226 -4.14 -2.74 -2.74
CA LEU A 226 -3.52 -3.37 -1.58
C LEU A 226 -2.16 -2.73 -1.23
N VAL A 227 -1.32 -2.45 -2.22
CA VAL A 227 -0.03 -1.75 -2.04
C VAL A 227 -0.24 -0.39 -1.36
N THR A 228 -1.20 0.39 -1.85
CA THR A 228 -1.53 1.70 -1.28
C THR A 228 -2.06 1.59 0.15
N LEU A 229 -2.90 0.59 0.45
CA LEU A 229 -3.42 0.35 1.80
C LEU A 229 -2.32 -0.05 2.78
N ILE A 230 -1.39 -0.91 2.38
CA ILE A 230 -0.24 -1.30 3.20
C ILE A 230 0.65 -0.09 3.48
N TRP A 231 0.94 0.73 2.46
CA TRP A 231 1.71 1.94 2.64
C TRP A 231 1.02 2.91 3.63
N LEU A 232 -0.28 3.17 3.44
CA LEU A 232 -1.06 4.01 4.35
C LEU A 232 -1.03 3.47 5.79
N TYR A 233 -1.19 2.17 5.97
CA TYR A 233 -1.13 1.53 7.28
C TYR A 233 0.22 1.73 7.97
N ILE A 234 1.33 1.52 7.25
CA ILE A 234 2.68 1.72 7.79
C ILE A 234 2.91 3.19 8.17
N GLU A 235 2.44 4.14 7.36
CA GLU A 235 2.56 5.56 7.68
C GLU A 235 1.66 5.96 8.86
N MET A 236 0.50 5.34 9.04
CA MET A 236 -0.32 5.51 10.25
C MET A 236 0.40 5.00 11.49
N LEU A 237 1.04 3.82 11.44
CA LEU A 237 1.87 3.31 12.54
C LEU A 237 3.01 4.27 12.87
N ARG A 238 3.71 4.80 11.86
CA ARG A 238 4.80 5.77 12.05
C ARG A 238 4.30 7.08 12.68
N LEU A 239 3.20 7.62 12.18
CA LEU A 239 2.60 8.85 12.72
C LEU A 239 2.19 8.66 14.18
N LEU A 240 1.44 7.60 14.48
CA LEU A 240 0.97 7.29 15.84
C LEU A 240 2.16 7.03 16.79
N SER A 241 3.20 6.33 16.34
CA SER A 241 4.39 6.10 17.18
C SER A 241 5.12 7.39 17.55
N LYS A 242 5.18 8.37 16.62
CA LYS A 242 5.76 9.69 16.92
C LYS A 242 4.90 10.49 17.89
N LEU A 243 3.58 10.37 17.81
CA LEU A 243 2.64 11.02 18.73
C LEU A 243 2.72 10.42 20.13
N ASN A 244 2.88 9.09 20.24
CA ASN A 244 3.00 8.39 21.52
C ASN A 244 4.37 8.56 22.20
N ARG A 245 5.39 9.02 21.45
CA ARG A 245 6.75 9.25 21.96
C ARG A 245 6.91 10.60 22.68
N ARG A 246 5.89 11.42 22.66
CA ARG A 246 5.77 12.70 23.37
C ARG A 246 5.23 12.50 24.79
#